data_567188de569c4b6d2abee203d5722d88
#
_entry.id   567188de569c4b6d2abee203d5722d88
#
_cell.length_a   1.000
_cell.length_b   1.000
_cell.length_c   1.000
_cell.angle_alpha   90.00
_cell.angle_beta   90.00
_cell.angle_gamma   90.00
#
_symmetry.space_group_name_H-M   'P 1'
#
loop_
_entity.id
_entity.type
_entity.pdbx_description
1 polymer ?
#
loop_
_entity_poly.entity_id
_entity_poly.type
_entity_poly.pdbx_seq_one_letter_code
_entity_poly.pdbx_strand_id
1 'polypeptide(L)'
;MTDIRYPVASGTLPAYLAVPQGSGPWPGVVVLHEVFGLTDDVRKQADRFADNGYLALAPDLFGWGNTARCLVASFRTMLSGQGRIFDDVDGARTFLADRDDCTGRVGVIGFCFGGGLALLTASTGFAASAPNYGQVPKDPLRRLAGSCPTVASYGAKDRPLKGAADKLQSTLTELGVENDVKEYPTAKHGFLYKHTGKTSWTEPLMVAYDDAAANDAWQRIFGFFGKHLQDAT
;
A
#
# COMPACT_ATOMS: atom_id res chain seq x y z
N MET A 1 -11.21 -13.91 8.26
CA MET A 1 -10.62 -12.64 8.78
C MET A 1 -10.07 -12.92 10.17
N THR A 2 -8.74 -12.78 10.35
CA THR A 2 -8.12 -13.17 11.64
C THR A 2 -6.78 -12.47 11.87
N ASP A 3 -6.46 -12.24 13.14
CA ASP A 3 -5.12 -11.83 13.55
C ASP A 3 -4.18 -13.02 13.50
N ILE A 4 -3.02 -12.83 12.89
CA ILE A 4 -1.99 -13.85 12.73
C ILE A 4 -0.60 -13.29 13.08
N ARG A 5 0.39 -14.17 13.09
CA ARG A 5 1.80 -13.80 12.99
C ARG A 5 2.42 -14.52 11.82
N TYR A 6 3.21 -13.81 11.01
CA TYR A 6 3.90 -14.39 9.87
C TYR A 6 5.42 -14.29 10.03
N PRO A 7 6.18 -15.20 9.42
CA PRO A 7 7.64 -15.20 9.49
C PRO A 7 8.25 -14.06 8.68
N VAL A 8 9.26 -13.42 9.23
CA VAL A 8 10.12 -12.43 8.57
C VAL A 8 11.58 -12.70 8.96
N ALA A 9 12.53 -12.12 8.24
CA ALA A 9 13.96 -12.35 8.47
C ALA A 9 14.39 -12.13 9.94
N SER A 10 13.76 -11.19 10.65
CA SER A 10 14.08 -10.85 12.05
C SER A 10 13.22 -11.61 13.08
N GLY A 11 12.38 -12.56 12.69
CA GLY A 11 11.51 -13.31 13.60
C GLY A 11 10.07 -13.47 13.11
N THR A 12 9.07 -13.03 13.87
CA THR A 12 7.65 -13.07 13.45
C THR A 12 6.98 -11.73 13.69
N LEU A 13 6.18 -11.26 12.74
CA LEU A 13 5.47 -9.99 12.81
C LEU A 13 3.95 -10.20 12.90
N PRO A 14 3.22 -9.44 13.74
CA PRO A 14 1.77 -9.45 13.76
C PRO A 14 1.20 -8.93 12.43
N ALA A 15 0.08 -9.48 12.02
CA ALA A 15 -0.66 -9.02 10.85
C ALA A 15 -2.14 -9.38 10.95
N TYR A 16 -2.95 -8.72 10.15
CA TYR A 16 -4.34 -9.09 9.91
C TYR A 16 -4.46 -9.74 8.54
N LEU A 17 -5.03 -10.96 8.50
CA LEU A 17 -5.28 -11.72 7.29
C LEU A 17 -6.77 -11.72 6.97
N ALA A 18 -7.15 -11.21 5.81
CA ALA A 18 -8.48 -11.27 5.25
C ALA A 18 -8.50 -12.25 4.07
N VAL A 19 -9.35 -13.26 4.17
CA VAL A 19 -9.49 -14.33 3.18
C VAL A 19 -10.83 -14.18 2.48
N PRO A 20 -10.90 -14.24 1.13
CA PRO A 20 -12.15 -14.23 0.40
C PRO A 20 -13.06 -15.40 0.77
N GLN A 21 -14.35 -15.27 0.48
CA GLN A 21 -15.27 -16.40 0.57
C GLN A 21 -15.11 -17.34 -0.63
N GLY A 22 -15.36 -18.62 -0.43
CA GLY A 22 -15.29 -19.65 -1.47
C GLY A 22 -13.98 -20.42 -1.47
N SER A 23 -13.60 -20.97 -2.61
CA SER A 23 -12.38 -21.75 -2.80
C SER A 23 -11.39 -20.99 -3.69
N GLY A 24 -10.15 -20.81 -3.20
CA GLY A 24 -9.04 -20.25 -3.98
C GLY A 24 -8.55 -21.12 -5.13
N PRO A 25 -7.38 -20.87 -5.68
CA PRO A 25 -6.43 -19.86 -5.18
C PRO A 25 -6.82 -18.44 -5.60
N TRP A 26 -6.49 -17.45 -4.75
CA TRP A 26 -6.74 -16.03 -5.00
C TRP A 26 -5.44 -15.24 -5.19
N PRO A 27 -5.42 -14.16 -5.98
CA PRO A 27 -4.27 -13.25 -6.00
C PRO A 27 -4.09 -12.58 -4.63
N GLY A 28 -2.81 -12.38 -4.24
CA GLY A 28 -2.46 -11.80 -2.96
C GLY A 28 -2.38 -10.26 -3.00
N VAL A 29 -2.65 -9.59 -1.88
CA VAL A 29 -2.42 -8.15 -1.71
C VAL A 29 -1.84 -7.86 -0.32
N VAL A 30 -0.68 -7.21 -0.28
CA VAL A 30 -0.12 -6.64 0.96
C VAL A 30 -0.64 -5.23 1.15
N VAL A 31 -1.27 -4.95 2.31
CA VAL A 31 -1.92 -3.67 2.64
C VAL A 31 -1.08 -2.92 3.67
N LEU A 32 -0.39 -1.86 3.25
CA LEU A 32 0.55 -1.11 4.09
C LEU A 32 -0.16 0.08 4.75
N HIS A 33 -0.11 0.09 6.08
CA HIS A 33 -0.77 1.08 6.92
C HIS A 33 -0.10 2.46 6.91
N GLU A 34 -0.82 3.46 7.40
CA GLU A 34 -0.35 4.81 7.66
C GLU A 34 0.56 4.89 8.90
N VAL A 35 0.94 6.10 9.30
CA VAL A 35 1.76 6.35 10.51
C VAL A 35 1.10 5.92 11.82
N PHE A 36 -0.18 5.56 11.80
CA PHE A 36 -0.94 5.15 12.98
C PHE A 36 -0.83 3.64 13.30
N GLY A 37 -0.14 2.86 12.46
CA GLY A 37 -0.03 1.41 12.61
C GLY A 37 -1.26 0.66 12.08
N LEU A 38 -1.37 -0.61 12.45
CA LEU A 38 -2.48 -1.50 12.06
C LEU A 38 -3.77 -1.15 12.81
N THR A 39 -4.48 -0.13 12.34
CA THR A 39 -5.78 0.31 12.89
C THR A 39 -6.94 -0.52 12.34
N ASP A 40 -8.13 -0.39 12.95
CA ASP A 40 -9.36 -1.00 12.44
C ASP A 40 -9.72 -0.50 11.03
N ASP A 41 -9.35 0.74 10.70
CA ASP A 41 -9.60 1.28 9.36
C ASP A 41 -8.73 0.60 8.29
N VAL A 42 -7.47 0.29 8.62
CA VAL A 42 -6.59 -0.50 7.73
C VAL A 42 -7.09 -1.95 7.59
N ARG A 43 -7.57 -2.56 8.68
CA ARG A 43 -8.23 -3.88 8.64
C ARG A 43 -9.42 -3.90 7.68
N LYS A 44 -10.28 -2.87 7.72
CA LYS A 44 -11.40 -2.72 6.76
C LYS A 44 -10.93 -2.60 5.31
N GLN A 45 -9.74 -2.02 5.06
CA GLN A 45 -9.21 -2.00 3.69
C GLN A 45 -8.74 -3.42 3.27
N ALA A 46 -8.15 -4.21 4.15
CA ALA A 46 -7.86 -5.62 3.88
C ALA A 46 -9.15 -6.42 3.63
N ASP A 47 -10.21 -6.20 4.44
CA ASP A 47 -11.52 -6.82 4.22
C ASP A 47 -12.11 -6.43 2.87
N ARG A 48 -12.00 -5.16 2.45
CA ARG A 48 -12.42 -4.68 1.13
C ARG A 48 -11.74 -5.46 -0.01
N PHE A 49 -10.45 -5.80 0.13
CA PHE A 49 -9.78 -6.64 -0.85
C PHE A 49 -10.32 -8.07 -0.84
N ALA A 50 -10.56 -8.66 0.33
CA ALA A 50 -11.15 -10.00 0.43
C ALA A 50 -12.57 -10.04 -0.18
N ASP A 51 -13.39 -9.02 0.03
CA ASP A 51 -14.72 -8.89 -0.58
C ASP A 51 -14.66 -8.77 -2.12
N ASN A 52 -13.50 -8.40 -2.67
CA ASN A 52 -13.25 -8.31 -4.12
C ASN A 52 -12.39 -9.47 -4.66
N GLY A 53 -12.24 -10.57 -3.90
CA GLY A 53 -11.59 -11.79 -4.37
C GLY A 53 -10.06 -11.79 -4.27
N TYR A 54 -9.47 -10.99 -3.39
CA TYR A 54 -8.03 -10.96 -3.13
C TYR A 54 -7.71 -11.46 -1.72
N LEU A 55 -6.73 -12.33 -1.58
CA LEU A 55 -6.17 -12.72 -0.29
C LEU A 55 -5.33 -11.56 0.26
N ALA A 56 -5.79 -10.89 1.32
CA ALA A 56 -5.17 -9.65 1.79
C ALA A 56 -4.46 -9.83 3.14
N LEU A 57 -3.22 -9.33 3.23
CA LEU A 57 -2.43 -9.29 4.45
C LEU A 57 -2.06 -7.86 4.81
N ALA A 58 -2.49 -7.39 5.98
CA ALA A 58 -2.10 -6.11 6.53
C ALA A 58 -1.09 -6.31 7.68
N PRO A 59 0.23 -6.17 7.43
CA PRO A 59 1.25 -6.30 8.46
C PRO A 59 1.23 -5.13 9.44
N ASP A 60 1.47 -5.39 10.73
CA ASP A 60 1.75 -4.35 11.72
C ASP A 60 3.26 -4.03 11.69
N LEU A 61 3.65 -3.12 10.80
CA LEU A 61 5.07 -2.73 10.64
C LEU A 61 5.67 -2.06 11.90
N PHE A 62 4.83 -1.71 12.88
CA PHE A 62 5.25 -1.18 14.17
C PHE A 62 5.15 -2.21 15.31
N GLY A 63 4.78 -3.44 15.01
CA GLY A 63 4.60 -4.55 15.96
C GLY A 63 5.87 -5.06 16.66
N TRP A 64 7.03 -4.43 16.40
CA TRP A 64 8.31 -4.75 17.04
C TRP A 64 8.49 -4.13 18.44
N GLY A 65 7.52 -3.36 18.93
CA GLY A 65 7.58 -2.77 20.26
C GLY A 65 7.05 -1.33 20.34
N ASN A 66 7.88 -0.37 20.72
CA ASN A 66 7.42 1.01 20.86
C ASN A 66 7.17 1.66 19.48
N THR A 67 5.91 1.98 19.20
CA THR A 67 5.44 2.54 17.93
C THR A 67 6.22 3.79 17.50
N ALA A 68 6.52 4.71 18.44
CA ALA A 68 7.27 5.93 18.12
C ALA A 68 8.70 5.64 17.66
N ARG A 69 9.38 4.68 18.30
CA ARG A 69 10.72 4.23 17.88
C ARG A 69 10.68 3.55 16.52
N CYS A 70 9.68 2.68 16.30
CA CYS A 70 9.50 2.01 15.02
C CYS A 70 9.25 3.04 13.91
N LEU A 71 8.40 4.04 14.13
CA LEU A 71 8.09 5.09 13.17
C LEU A 71 9.37 5.89 12.78
N VAL A 72 10.14 6.35 13.77
CA VAL A 72 11.40 7.08 13.52
C VAL A 72 12.41 6.22 12.75
N ALA A 73 12.58 4.94 13.14
CA ALA A 73 13.44 4.00 12.45
C ALA A 73 12.98 3.79 10.99
N SER A 74 11.67 3.66 10.78
CA SER A 74 11.07 3.46 9.46
C SER A 74 11.29 4.66 8.53
N PHE A 75 11.13 5.89 9.02
CA PHE A 75 11.44 7.08 8.22
C PHE A 75 12.92 7.15 7.81
N ARG A 76 13.84 6.84 8.73
CA ARG A 76 15.28 6.76 8.41
C ARG A 76 15.56 5.69 7.34
N THR A 77 14.92 4.54 7.48
CA THR A 77 15.03 3.41 6.55
C THR A 77 14.48 3.77 5.17
N MET A 78 13.35 4.47 5.10
CA MET A 78 12.81 4.98 3.82
C MET A 78 13.79 5.92 3.11
N LEU A 79 14.49 6.78 3.86
CA LEU A 79 15.50 7.68 3.29
C LEU A 79 16.72 6.91 2.76
N SER A 80 17.19 5.89 3.49
CA SER A 80 18.33 5.05 3.07
C SER A 80 17.97 4.05 1.96
N GLY A 81 16.72 3.57 1.95
CA GLY A 81 16.24 2.52 1.05
C GLY A 81 16.64 1.11 1.43
N GLN A 82 17.12 0.92 2.64
CA GLN A 82 17.54 -0.37 3.17
C GLN A 82 17.19 -0.48 4.65
N GLY A 83 16.86 -1.68 5.11
CA GLY A 83 16.63 -2.01 6.51
C GLY A 83 15.33 -2.76 6.74
N ARG A 84 15.13 -3.16 7.98
CA ARG A 84 14.12 -4.12 8.42
C ARG A 84 12.72 -3.93 7.84
N ILE A 85 12.24 -2.69 7.68
CA ILE A 85 10.87 -2.47 7.18
C ILE A 85 10.67 -3.01 5.74
N PHE A 86 11.72 -2.98 4.91
CA PHE A 86 11.68 -3.57 3.58
C PHE A 86 11.66 -5.10 3.65
N ASP A 87 12.43 -5.68 4.57
CA ASP A 87 12.44 -7.12 4.83
C ASP A 87 11.09 -7.58 5.39
N ASP A 88 10.46 -6.77 6.25
CA ASP A 88 9.13 -7.04 6.81
C ASP A 88 8.05 -7.02 5.70
N VAL A 89 8.12 -6.10 4.74
CA VAL A 89 7.20 -6.01 3.59
C VAL A 89 7.44 -7.15 2.60
N ASP A 90 8.70 -7.49 2.30
CA ASP A 90 9.02 -8.62 1.42
C ASP A 90 8.62 -9.96 2.06
N GLY A 91 8.80 -10.10 3.37
CA GLY A 91 8.30 -11.24 4.14
C GLY A 91 6.78 -11.40 4.05
N ALA A 92 6.02 -10.28 4.05
CA ALA A 92 4.58 -10.30 3.85
C ALA A 92 4.20 -10.78 2.44
N ARG A 93 4.92 -10.32 1.41
CA ARG A 93 4.76 -10.76 0.02
C ARG A 93 5.03 -12.28 -0.11
N THR A 94 6.15 -12.73 0.41
CA THR A 94 6.56 -14.14 0.36
C THR A 94 5.58 -15.03 1.12
N PHE A 95 5.17 -14.62 2.32
CA PHE A 95 4.17 -15.34 3.10
C PHE A 95 2.86 -15.54 2.34
N LEU A 96 2.37 -14.53 1.61
CA LEU A 96 1.18 -14.67 0.76
C LEU A 96 1.46 -15.58 -0.43
N ALA A 97 2.57 -15.36 -1.14
CA ALA A 97 2.90 -16.08 -2.37
C ALA A 97 3.08 -17.59 -2.15
N ASP A 98 3.61 -17.99 -0.99
CA ASP A 98 3.89 -19.38 -0.64
C ASP A 98 2.67 -20.14 -0.07
N ARG A 99 1.51 -19.49 0.06
CA ARG A 99 0.30 -20.15 0.54
C ARG A 99 -0.38 -20.98 -0.58
N ASP A 100 -0.90 -22.14 -0.22
CA ASP A 100 -1.63 -23.02 -1.15
C ASP A 100 -2.92 -22.39 -1.71
N ASP A 101 -3.50 -21.43 -0.96
CA ASP A 101 -4.70 -20.69 -1.36
C ASP A 101 -4.38 -19.35 -2.08
N CYS A 102 -3.12 -19.10 -2.44
CA CYS A 102 -2.68 -17.97 -3.22
C CYS A 102 -2.21 -18.38 -4.62
N THR A 103 -2.50 -17.57 -5.64
CA THR A 103 -1.99 -17.79 -7.01
C THR A 103 -0.48 -17.56 -7.15
N GLY A 104 0.19 -17.06 -6.11
CA GLY A 104 1.58 -16.60 -6.15
C GLY A 104 1.77 -15.18 -6.69
N ARG A 105 0.75 -14.59 -7.32
CA ARG A 105 0.80 -13.20 -7.81
C ARG A 105 0.35 -12.25 -6.70
N VAL A 106 1.26 -11.41 -6.23
CA VAL A 106 1.01 -10.52 -5.09
C VAL A 106 1.19 -9.06 -5.50
N GLY A 107 0.18 -8.24 -5.23
CA GLY A 107 0.24 -6.78 -5.32
C GLY A 107 0.54 -6.13 -3.98
N VAL A 108 0.89 -4.85 -4.01
CA VAL A 108 1.05 -4.02 -2.81
C VAL A 108 0.21 -2.76 -2.92
N ILE A 109 -0.52 -2.44 -1.88
CA ILE A 109 -1.21 -1.16 -1.71
C ILE A 109 -0.73 -0.48 -0.43
N GLY A 110 -0.59 0.82 -0.47
CA GLY A 110 -0.21 1.57 0.72
C GLY A 110 -0.85 2.96 0.79
N PHE A 111 -1.01 3.46 2.00
CA PHE A 111 -1.67 4.72 2.31
C PHE A 111 -0.71 5.63 3.07
N CYS A 112 -0.54 6.89 2.66
CA CYS A 112 0.35 7.86 3.31
C CYS A 112 1.80 7.33 3.43
N PHE A 113 2.27 7.07 4.64
CA PHE A 113 3.55 6.40 4.91
C PHE A 113 3.64 5.06 4.16
N GLY A 114 2.60 4.22 4.25
CA GLY A 114 2.52 2.98 3.50
C GLY A 114 2.53 3.19 1.98
N GLY A 115 1.97 4.30 1.48
CA GLY A 115 2.05 4.68 0.06
C GLY A 115 3.48 4.94 -0.40
N GLY A 116 4.28 5.61 0.43
CA GLY A 116 5.71 5.78 0.19
C GLY A 116 6.48 4.46 0.20
N LEU A 117 6.12 3.54 1.10
CA LEU A 117 6.70 2.18 1.13
C LEU A 117 6.29 1.37 -0.10
N ALA A 118 5.02 1.42 -0.52
CA ALA A 118 4.55 0.73 -1.73
C ALA A 118 5.32 1.16 -2.99
N LEU A 119 5.68 2.46 -3.09
CA LEU A 119 6.58 2.94 -4.15
C LEU A 119 7.97 2.32 -4.05
N LEU A 120 8.57 2.34 -2.86
CA LEU A 120 9.95 1.90 -2.66
C LEU A 120 10.13 0.37 -2.73
N THR A 121 9.06 -0.38 -2.53
CA THR A 121 9.06 -1.86 -2.65
C THR A 121 8.48 -2.36 -3.98
N ALA A 122 8.05 -1.47 -4.88
CA ALA A 122 7.47 -1.86 -6.16
C ALA A 122 8.43 -2.68 -7.06
N SER A 123 9.75 -2.60 -6.82
CA SER A 123 10.79 -3.36 -7.55
C SER A 123 11.18 -4.68 -6.86
N THR A 124 10.56 -5.07 -5.74
CA THR A 124 10.96 -6.24 -4.95
C THR A 124 10.10 -7.48 -5.20
N GLY A 125 9.63 -7.69 -6.43
CA GLY A 125 8.90 -8.90 -6.84
C GLY A 125 7.38 -8.83 -6.70
N PHE A 126 6.82 -7.65 -6.40
CA PHE A 126 5.38 -7.43 -6.53
C PHE A 126 4.96 -7.40 -8.01
N ALA A 127 3.76 -7.89 -8.31
CA ALA A 127 3.20 -7.90 -9.67
C ALA A 127 2.49 -6.58 -10.03
N ALA A 128 2.01 -5.82 -9.04
CA ALA A 128 1.46 -4.48 -9.21
C ALA A 128 1.58 -3.68 -7.90
N SER A 129 1.63 -2.34 -8.01
CA SER A 129 1.70 -1.43 -6.86
C SER A 129 0.60 -0.35 -6.93
N ALA A 130 -0.02 -0.06 -5.78
CA ALA A 130 -1.03 1.00 -5.62
C ALA A 130 -0.63 1.98 -4.50
N PRO A 131 0.34 2.88 -4.72
CA PRO A 131 0.70 3.91 -3.77
C PRO A 131 -0.34 5.03 -3.75
N ASN A 132 -0.92 5.30 -2.57
CA ASN A 132 -1.90 6.36 -2.41
C ASN A 132 -1.34 7.46 -1.51
N TYR A 133 -1.33 8.70 -2.00
CA TYR A 133 -0.79 9.90 -1.33
C TYR A 133 0.53 9.62 -0.59
N GLY A 134 1.39 8.83 -1.21
CA GLY A 134 2.72 8.48 -0.72
C GLY A 134 3.78 9.48 -1.15
N GLN A 135 4.79 9.71 -0.28
CA GLN A 135 5.93 10.56 -0.62
C GLN A 135 6.75 9.95 -1.76
N VAL A 136 6.90 10.68 -2.86
CA VAL A 136 7.82 10.30 -3.95
C VAL A 136 9.28 10.54 -3.51
N PRO A 137 10.19 9.57 -3.68
CA PRO A 137 11.57 9.70 -3.23
C PRO A 137 12.32 10.86 -3.93
N LYS A 138 13.41 11.35 -3.30
CA LYS A 138 14.18 12.48 -3.83
C LYS A 138 14.88 12.16 -5.16
N ASP A 139 15.38 10.94 -5.31
CA ASP A 139 16.04 10.43 -6.53
C ASP A 139 15.15 9.31 -7.12
N PRO A 140 14.01 9.68 -7.77
CA PRO A 140 12.99 8.70 -8.11
C PRO A 140 13.43 7.79 -9.27
N LEU A 141 14.18 8.28 -10.25
CA LEU A 141 14.65 7.45 -11.37
C LEU A 141 15.48 6.27 -10.89
N ARG A 142 16.40 6.52 -9.95
CA ARG A 142 17.21 5.46 -9.37
C ARG A 142 16.42 4.55 -8.43
N ARG A 143 15.52 5.14 -7.61
CA ARG A 143 14.82 4.45 -6.53
C ARG A 143 13.64 3.61 -7.01
N LEU A 144 13.07 3.98 -8.16
CA LEU A 144 11.92 3.31 -8.76
C LEU A 144 12.30 2.50 -10.01
N ALA A 145 13.59 2.39 -10.32
CA ALA A 145 14.06 1.54 -11.40
C ALA A 145 13.65 0.07 -11.16
N GLY A 146 13.07 -0.56 -12.18
CA GLY A 146 12.56 -1.93 -12.11
C GLY A 146 11.25 -2.10 -11.35
N SER A 147 10.52 -1.01 -11.04
CA SER A 147 9.19 -1.09 -10.43
C SER A 147 8.22 -1.87 -11.31
N CYS A 148 7.33 -2.60 -10.65
CA CYS A 148 6.17 -3.22 -11.28
C CYS A 148 5.16 -2.17 -11.78
N PRO A 149 4.18 -2.55 -12.62
CA PRO A 149 3.06 -1.69 -13.00
C PRO A 149 2.42 -0.99 -11.81
N THR A 150 2.14 0.32 -11.93
CA THR A 150 1.76 1.15 -10.78
C THR A 150 0.52 2.00 -11.05
N VAL A 151 -0.49 1.91 -10.19
CA VAL A 151 -1.67 2.80 -10.16
C VAL A 151 -1.59 3.70 -8.92
N ALA A 152 -1.55 5.02 -9.09
CA ALA A 152 -1.34 5.94 -7.98
C ALA A 152 -2.41 7.02 -7.87
N SER A 153 -2.72 7.45 -6.64
CA SER A 153 -3.76 8.43 -6.36
C SER A 153 -3.26 9.52 -5.41
N TYR A 154 -3.42 10.78 -5.81
CA TYR A 154 -3.00 11.96 -5.07
C TYR A 154 -4.12 13.01 -4.98
N GLY A 155 -4.09 13.84 -3.95
CA GLY A 155 -5.02 14.94 -3.80
C GLY A 155 -4.37 16.28 -4.14
N ALA A 156 -4.97 17.11 -5.01
CA ALA A 156 -4.43 18.42 -5.37
C ALA A 156 -4.41 19.42 -4.19
N LYS A 157 -5.25 19.17 -3.16
CA LYS A 157 -5.26 19.98 -1.93
C LYS A 157 -4.33 19.45 -0.84
N ASP A 158 -3.58 18.38 -1.11
CA ASP A 158 -2.53 17.84 -0.25
C ASP A 158 -1.24 18.69 -0.39
N ARG A 159 -1.16 19.75 0.38
CA ARG A 159 -0.06 20.73 0.28
C ARG A 159 1.34 20.11 0.43
N PRO A 160 1.61 19.18 1.38
CA PRO A 160 2.89 18.52 1.52
C PRO A 160 3.32 17.71 0.29
N LEU A 161 2.36 17.22 -0.52
CA LEU A 161 2.61 16.39 -1.71
C LEU A 161 2.35 17.13 -3.03
N LYS A 162 2.32 18.46 -3.00
CA LYS A 162 2.12 19.26 -4.23
C LYS A 162 3.13 18.88 -5.31
N GLY A 163 2.64 18.54 -6.51
CA GLY A 163 3.43 18.11 -7.66
C GLY A 163 3.97 16.68 -7.59
N ALA A 164 3.57 15.91 -6.56
CA ALA A 164 4.01 14.51 -6.42
C ALA A 164 3.44 13.62 -7.53
N ALA A 165 2.21 13.85 -7.95
CA ALA A 165 1.57 13.10 -9.03
C ALA A 165 2.32 13.27 -10.35
N ASP A 166 2.57 14.50 -10.78
CA ASP A 166 3.30 14.81 -12.03
C ASP A 166 4.72 14.24 -12.00
N LYS A 167 5.42 14.40 -10.84
CA LYS A 167 6.75 13.86 -10.64
C LYS A 167 6.76 12.34 -10.74
N LEU A 168 5.80 11.65 -10.14
CA LEU A 168 5.72 10.19 -10.21
C LEU A 168 5.40 9.73 -11.62
N GLN A 169 4.40 10.32 -12.26
CA GLN A 169 3.99 9.97 -13.62
C GLN A 169 5.15 10.11 -14.62
N SER A 170 5.83 11.27 -14.61
CA SER A 170 6.97 11.50 -15.50
C SER A 170 8.10 10.50 -15.25
N THR A 171 8.41 10.21 -13.98
CA THR A 171 9.44 9.23 -13.60
C THR A 171 9.10 7.82 -14.10
N LEU A 172 7.88 7.33 -13.82
CA LEU A 172 7.49 5.98 -14.23
C LEU A 172 7.43 5.85 -15.76
N THR A 173 6.99 6.91 -16.46
CA THR A 173 6.99 6.96 -17.92
C THR A 173 8.42 6.90 -18.47
N GLU A 174 9.36 7.66 -17.91
CA GLU A 174 10.78 7.64 -18.31
C GLU A 174 11.43 6.28 -18.06
N LEU A 175 11.04 5.59 -16.99
CA LEU A 175 11.48 4.23 -16.68
C LEU A 175 10.79 3.13 -17.53
N GLY A 176 9.85 3.48 -18.40
CA GLY A 176 9.07 2.52 -19.20
C GLY A 176 8.13 1.65 -18.37
N VAL A 177 7.77 2.08 -17.15
CA VAL A 177 6.86 1.36 -16.27
C VAL A 177 5.41 1.70 -16.64
N GLU A 178 4.58 0.67 -16.86
CA GLU A 178 3.13 0.89 -17.04
C GLU A 178 2.55 1.59 -15.82
N ASN A 179 1.88 2.73 -16.02
CA ASN A 179 1.37 3.50 -14.90
C ASN A 179 0.05 4.19 -15.21
N ASP A 180 -0.76 4.38 -14.13
CA ASP A 180 -1.98 5.16 -14.11
C ASP A 180 -1.94 6.07 -12.87
N VAL A 181 -1.36 7.27 -13.01
CA VAL A 181 -1.23 8.26 -11.94
C VAL A 181 -2.31 9.32 -12.10
N LYS A 182 -3.10 9.54 -11.04
CA LYS A 182 -4.19 10.55 -11.07
C LYS A 182 -4.14 11.46 -9.86
N GLU A 183 -4.27 12.77 -10.10
CA GLU A 183 -4.47 13.78 -9.08
C GLU A 183 -5.93 14.24 -9.06
N TYR A 184 -6.55 14.24 -7.87
CA TYR A 184 -7.95 14.60 -7.68
C TYR A 184 -8.07 16.06 -7.21
N PRO A 185 -8.74 16.95 -7.97
CA PRO A 185 -8.72 18.40 -7.73
C PRO A 185 -9.30 18.84 -6.38
N THR A 186 -10.26 18.06 -5.85
CA THR A 186 -10.96 18.36 -4.59
C THR A 186 -10.35 17.70 -3.37
N ALA A 187 -9.60 16.62 -3.58
CA ALA A 187 -9.13 15.75 -2.52
C ALA A 187 -7.96 16.36 -1.73
N LYS A 188 -7.95 16.07 -0.43
CA LYS A 188 -6.85 16.30 0.50
C LYS A 188 -6.04 15.03 0.74
N HIS A 189 -5.09 15.07 1.68
CA HIS A 189 -4.41 13.87 2.15
C HIS A 189 -5.40 12.86 2.74
N GLY A 190 -5.16 11.55 2.56
CA GLY A 190 -5.96 10.49 3.20
C GLY A 190 -7.40 10.36 2.71
N PHE A 191 -7.71 10.78 1.49
CA PHE A 191 -9.08 10.89 0.98
C PHE A 191 -9.77 9.54 0.66
N LEU A 192 -9.05 8.42 0.61
CA LEU A 192 -9.60 7.15 0.15
C LEU A 192 -10.57 6.47 1.12
N TYR A 193 -10.52 6.77 2.39
CA TYR A 193 -11.43 6.23 3.40
C TYR A 193 -11.60 7.14 4.59
N LYS A 194 -12.73 6.98 5.31
CA LYS A 194 -13.01 7.72 6.54
C LYS A 194 -12.17 7.18 7.68
N HIS A 195 -11.50 8.06 8.39
CA HIS A 195 -10.80 7.71 9.61
C HIS A 195 -11.80 7.61 10.77
N THR A 196 -11.76 6.51 11.50
CA THR A 196 -12.69 6.24 12.61
C THR A 196 -11.93 6.03 13.92
N GLY A 197 -12.64 6.07 15.05
CA GLY A 197 -12.06 5.79 16.36
C GLY A 197 -10.99 6.80 16.77
N LYS A 198 -9.82 6.31 17.19
CA LYS A 198 -8.73 7.15 17.74
C LYS A 198 -8.08 8.09 16.71
N THR A 199 -8.29 7.85 15.43
CA THR A 199 -7.71 8.64 14.33
C THR A 199 -8.67 9.69 13.78
N SER A 200 -9.95 9.65 14.15
CA SER A 200 -10.99 10.57 13.64
C SER A 200 -10.70 12.06 13.88
N TRP A 201 -9.91 12.40 14.91
CA TRP A 201 -9.53 13.80 15.19
C TRP A 201 -8.63 14.41 14.11
N THR A 202 -7.99 13.59 13.28
CA THR A 202 -7.13 14.06 12.18
C THR A 202 -7.92 14.53 10.96
N GLU A 203 -9.18 14.10 10.83
CA GLU A 203 -10.03 14.40 9.66
C GLU A 203 -10.22 15.90 9.37
N PRO A 204 -10.46 16.78 10.35
CA PRO A 204 -10.68 18.19 10.00
C PRO A 204 -9.40 18.93 9.61
N LEU A 205 -8.24 18.48 10.03
CA LEU A 205 -6.99 19.23 9.91
C LEU A 205 -6.13 18.83 8.70
N MET A 206 -5.99 17.55 8.43
CA MET A 206 -5.06 17.04 7.41
C MET A 206 -5.67 15.99 6.49
N VAL A 207 -6.65 15.23 6.97
CA VAL A 207 -7.23 14.06 6.33
C VAL A 207 -8.71 14.32 6.13
N ALA A 208 -9.19 14.29 4.91
CA ALA A 208 -10.61 14.46 4.63
C ALA A 208 -11.04 13.47 3.53
N TYR A 209 -11.92 12.56 3.89
CA TYR A 209 -12.58 11.68 2.94
C TYR A 209 -13.27 12.48 1.84
N ASP A 210 -13.05 12.09 0.59
CA ASP A 210 -13.73 12.64 -0.59
C ASP A 210 -14.40 11.47 -1.33
N ASP A 211 -15.71 11.37 -1.22
CA ASP A 211 -16.49 10.25 -1.71
C ASP A 211 -16.29 10.00 -3.21
N ALA A 212 -16.37 11.07 -4.02
CA ALA A 212 -16.23 10.95 -5.46
C ALA A 212 -14.81 10.53 -5.87
N ALA A 213 -13.81 11.17 -5.28
CA ALA A 213 -12.40 10.83 -5.52
C ALA A 213 -12.06 9.41 -5.04
N ALA A 214 -12.58 9.02 -3.87
CA ALA A 214 -12.35 7.68 -3.32
C ALA A 214 -12.98 6.60 -4.19
N ASN A 215 -14.23 6.78 -4.61
CA ASN A 215 -14.92 5.80 -5.46
C ASN A 215 -14.18 5.60 -6.80
N ASP A 216 -13.78 6.67 -7.47
CA ASP A 216 -13.01 6.59 -8.71
C ASP A 216 -11.63 5.93 -8.47
N ALA A 217 -10.91 6.32 -7.40
CA ALA A 217 -9.62 5.73 -7.08
C ALA A 217 -9.71 4.22 -6.82
N TRP A 218 -10.73 3.77 -6.06
CA TRP A 218 -10.93 2.35 -5.81
C TRP A 218 -11.30 1.57 -7.09
N GLN A 219 -12.12 2.12 -7.97
CA GLN A 219 -12.44 1.49 -9.26
C GLN A 219 -11.17 1.32 -10.11
N ARG A 220 -10.31 2.35 -10.18
CA ARG A 220 -9.02 2.29 -10.89
C ARG A 220 -8.09 1.24 -10.28
N ILE A 221 -7.96 1.21 -8.94
CA ILE A 221 -7.12 0.24 -8.22
C ILE A 221 -7.58 -1.19 -8.52
N PHE A 222 -8.87 -1.50 -8.37
CA PHE A 222 -9.37 -2.85 -8.65
C PHE A 222 -9.29 -3.23 -10.14
N GLY A 223 -9.58 -2.31 -11.05
CA GLY A 223 -9.40 -2.55 -12.49
C GLY A 223 -7.93 -2.83 -12.85
N PHE A 224 -7.00 -2.08 -12.28
CA PHE A 224 -5.57 -2.25 -12.49
C PHE A 224 -5.05 -3.56 -11.87
N PHE A 225 -5.44 -3.85 -10.63
CA PHE A 225 -5.07 -5.11 -9.98
C PHE A 225 -5.72 -6.33 -10.67
N GLY A 226 -6.95 -6.21 -11.17
CA GLY A 226 -7.58 -7.23 -11.99
C GLY A 226 -6.73 -7.57 -13.22
N LYS A 227 -6.22 -6.54 -13.93
CA LYS A 227 -5.35 -6.73 -15.10
C LYS A 227 -4.02 -7.40 -14.77
N HIS A 228 -3.41 -7.08 -13.63
CA HIS A 228 -2.03 -7.48 -13.33
C HIS A 228 -1.89 -8.64 -12.36
N LEU A 229 -2.91 -8.93 -11.54
CA LEU A 229 -2.86 -9.98 -10.52
C LEU A 229 -3.75 -11.18 -10.83
N GLN A 230 -4.84 -10.99 -11.57
CA GLN A 230 -5.68 -12.11 -12.02
C GLN A 230 -5.13 -12.64 -13.34
N ASP A 231 -5.17 -13.95 -13.54
CA ASP A 231 -4.80 -14.53 -14.83
C ASP A 231 -5.78 -14.03 -15.89
N ALA A 232 -5.25 -13.64 -17.06
CA ALA A 232 -6.08 -13.43 -18.22
C ALA A 232 -6.73 -14.79 -18.57
N THR A 233 -8.01 -14.94 -18.20
CA THR A 233 -8.84 -16.07 -18.62
C THR A 233 -9.00 -16.09 -20.14
#